data_4073e87739108e96f21e44753849f7c1
#
_entry.id   4073e87739108e96f21e44753849f7c1
#
_cell.length_a   1.000
_cell.length_b   1.000
_cell.length_c   1.000
_cell.angle_alpha   90.00
_cell.angle_beta   90.00
_cell.angle_gamma   90.00
#
_symmetry.space_group_name_H-M   'P 1'
#
loop_
_entity.id
_entity.type
_entity.pdbx_description
1 polymer ?
#
loop_
_entity_poly.entity_id
_entity_poly.type
_entity_poly.pdbx_seq_one_letter_code
_entity_poly.pdbx_strand_id
1 'polypeptide(L)'
;MSGIPTSIPLGDAASFERRARTIRQARITVGALVALAAVAFLVVSLRQPSAPPSLLPASSSGIIVLDVSASISSDTYARIDATLERLVRSKGSYGLILFSDTAYQALPPNTPARELRPLQRFFAVKGAGSPGALPEAPRSPWTDSFGGGTRISTGLSLALDEIRARKLVDPAVLLVSDLDDDSGDVDRVSQVAIAYRRAGVPLHVVGLNADPQDAAFVQRFVAGNGSFTRATLPSESSGSATGTVSTALDVLAVLVAALLAAFLLGSEPLRWRTR
;
A
#
# COMPACT_ATOMS: atom_id res chain seq x y z
N MET A 1 44.00 -44.37 -67.70
CA MET A 1 43.79 -44.38 -66.25
C MET A 1 43.80 -42.94 -65.83
N SER A 2 42.58 -42.38 -65.60
CA SER A 2 42.42 -40.97 -65.31
C SER A 2 42.45 -40.79 -63.80
N GLY A 3 43.43 -40.02 -63.28
CA GLY A 3 43.54 -39.66 -61.86
C GLY A 3 42.49 -38.62 -61.50
N ILE A 4 41.67 -38.95 -60.49
CA ILE A 4 40.69 -38.03 -59.87
C ILE A 4 41.49 -37.04 -59.05
N PRO A 5 41.32 -35.71 -59.22
CA PRO A 5 41.96 -34.73 -58.33
C PRO A 5 41.24 -34.70 -57.00
N THR A 6 41.88 -35.18 -55.97
CA THR A 6 41.42 -35.13 -54.56
C THR A 6 41.83 -33.80 -53.85
N SER A 7 41.43 -32.68 -54.41
CA SER A 7 41.57 -31.40 -53.70
C SER A 7 40.17 -30.90 -53.36
N ILE A 8 39.79 -31.08 -52.08
CA ILE A 8 38.63 -30.42 -51.51
C ILE A 8 38.99 -28.95 -51.36
N PRO A 9 38.25 -28.00 -51.97
CA PRO A 9 38.55 -26.58 -51.80
C PRO A 9 38.28 -26.20 -50.33
N LEU A 10 39.36 -26.04 -49.58
CA LEU A 10 39.29 -25.42 -48.25
C LEU A 10 38.82 -23.98 -48.47
N GLY A 11 37.61 -23.72 -48.01
CA GLY A 11 37.00 -22.38 -48.06
C GLY A 11 37.97 -21.34 -47.46
N ASP A 12 37.97 -20.18 -48.08
CA ASP A 12 38.85 -19.04 -47.75
C ASP A 12 38.85 -18.72 -46.27
N ALA A 13 39.92 -19.01 -45.55
CA ALA A 13 40.07 -18.81 -44.12
C ALA A 13 39.74 -17.35 -43.69
N ALA A 14 40.03 -16.37 -44.55
CA ALA A 14 39.73 -14.97 -44.34
C ALA A 14 38.24 -14.65 -44.29
N SER A 15 37.41 -15.46 -44.99
CA SER A 15 35.95 -15.31 -44.96
C SER A 15 35.38 -15.85 -43.66
N PHE A 16 35.95 -16.90 -43.10
CA PHE A 16 35.53 -17.44 -41.78
C PHE A 16 35.91 -16.52 -40.65
N GLU A 17 37.06 -15.90 -40.64
CA GLU A 17 37.46 -14.93 -39.63
C GLU A 17 36.57 -13.68 -39.64
N ARG A 18 36.21 -13.16 -40.82
CA ARG A 18 35.32 -12.01 -40.93
C ARG A 18 33.92 -12.34 -40.35
N ARG A 19 33.35 -13.50 -40.70
CA ARG A 19 32.05 -13.95 -40.14
C ARG A 19 32.12 -14.17 -38.64
N ALA A 20 33.21 -14.76 -38.13
CA ALA A 20 33.39 -14.94 -36.68
C ALA A 20 33.45 -13.61 -35.93
N ARG A 21 34.13 -12.58 -36.46
CA ARG A 21 34.18 -11.22 -35.88
C ARG A 21 32.80 -10.57 -35.89
N THR A 22 32.04 -10.67 -36.99
CA THR A 22 30.69 -10.10 -37.09
C THR A 22 29.72 -10.76 -36.09
N ILE A 23 29.78 -12.08 -35.95
CA ILE A 23 28.95 -12.83 -34.98
C ILE A 23 29.33 -12.44 -33.55
N ARG A 24 30.63 -12.27 -33.25
CA ARG A 24 31.09 -11.85 -31.93
C ARG A 24 30.64 -10.41 -31.61
N GLN A 25 30.72 -9.49 -32.56
CA GLN A 25 30.25 -8.11 -32.41
C GLN A 25 28.73 -8.08 -32.21
N ALA A 26 27.97 -8.86 -33.01
CA ALA A 26 26.50 -8.96 -32.87
C ALA A 26 26.11 -9.50 -31.46
N ARG A 27 26.81 -10.49 -30.94
CA ARG A 27 26.57 -11.02 -29.57
C ARG A 27 26.84 -9.98 -28.49
N ILE A 28 27.95 -9.21 -28.61
CA ILE A 28 28.29 -8.16 -27.66
C ILE A 28 27.24 -7.04 -27.70
N THR A 29 26.80 -6.60 -28.88
CA THR A 29 25.77 -5.54 -29.00
C THR A 29 24.43 -5.99 -28.48
N VAL A 30 23.99 -7.22 -28.75
CA VAL A 30 22.74 -7.77 -28.19
C VAL A 30 22.85 -7.89 -26.67
N GLY A 31 23.95 -8.38 -26.13
CA GLY A 31 24.18 -8.47 -24.69
C GLY A 31 24.15 -7.09 -24.00
N ALA A 32 24.77 -6.08 -24.60
CA ALA A 32 24.75 -4.71 -24.10
C ALA A 32 23.35 -4.09 -24.12
N LEU A 33 22.56 -4.33 -25.18
CA LEU A 33 21.18 -3.88 -25.28
C LEU A 33 20.26 -4.53 -24.22
N VAL A 34 20.42 -5.83 -23.99
CA VAL A 34 19.66 -6.55 -22.94
C VAL A 34 20.03 -6.02 -21.55
N ALA A 35 21.31 -5.80 -21.28
CA ALA A 35 21.76 -5.21 -20.02
C ALA A 35 21.21 -3.80 -19.81
N LEU A 36 21.22 -2.96 -20.85
CA LEU A 36 20.66 -1.62 -20.81
C LEU A 36 19.14 -1.63 -20.55
N ALA A 37 18.43 -2.53 -21.21
CA ALA A 37 16.99 -2.71 -21.01
C ALA A 37 16.66 -3.19 -19.59
N ALA A 38 17.44 -4.10 -19.03
CA ALA A 38 17.30 -4.56 -17.65
C ALA A 38 17.54 -3.44 -16.64
N VAL A 39 18.57 -2.61 -16.84
CA VAL A 39 18.83 -1.44 -15.99
C VAL A 39 17.71 -0.40 -16.12
N ALA A 40 17.24 -0.11 -17.32
CA ALA A 40 16.13 0.81 -17.54
C ALA A 40 14.85 0.32 -16.87
N PHE A 41 14.52 -0.96 -17.01
CA PHE A 41 13.38 -1.59 -16.33
C PHE A 41 13.49 -1.50 -14.82
N LEU A 42 14.67 -1.77 -14.26
CA LEU A 42 14.93 -1.64 -12.82
C LEU A 42 14.74 -0.20 -12.34
N VAL A 43 15.31 0.78 -13.06
CA VAL A 43 15.16 2.21 -12.71
C VAL A 43 13.69 2.64 -12.75
N VAL A 44 12.92 2.18 -13.73
CA VAL A 44 11.48 2.45 -13.80
C VAL A 44 10.73 1.78 -12.66
N SER A 45 11.06 0.52 -12.34
CA SER A 45 10.44 -0.23 -11.24
C SER A 45 10.74 0.40 -9.86
N LEU A 46 11.95 0.91 -9.66
CA LEU A 46 12.34 1.61 -8.43
C LEU A 46 11.74 3.02 -8.33
N ARG A 47 11.39 3.64 -9.46
CA ARG A 47 10.75 4.97 -9.50
C ARG A 47 9.23 4.91 -9.43
N GLN A 48 8.62 3.73 -9.60
CA GLN A 48 7.19 3.61 -9.36
C GLN A 48 6.95 3.77 -7.85
N PRO A 49 6.34 4.88 -7.39
CA PRO A 49 5.93 4.99 -6.02
C PRO A 49 4.97 3.83 -5.76
N SER A 50 5.34 2.93 -4.86
CA SER A 50 4.43 1.89 -4.40
C SER A 50 3.19 2.61 -3.91
N ALA A 51 2.06 2.44 -4.60
CA ALA A 51 0.81 2.99 -4.15
C ALA A 51 0.61 2.47 -2.71
N PRO A 52 0.39 3.33 -1.72
CA PRO A 52 0.18 2.87 -0.36
C PRO A 52 -0.96 1.85 -0.39
N PRO A 53 -0.84 0.74 0.36
CA PRO A 53 -1.87 -0.30 0.36
C PRO A 53 -3.22 0.34 0.61
N SER A 54 -4.22 -0.01 -0.19
CA SER A 54 -5.57 0.51 -0.04
C SER A 54 -6.09 0.12 1.35
N LEU A 55 -6.69 1.07 2.07
CA LEU A 55 -7.25 0.84 3.40
C LEU A 55 -8.50 -0.04 3.37
N LEU A 56 -9.15 -0.10 2.21
CA LEU A 56 -10.32 -0.94 1.91
C LEU A 56 -10.12 -1.67 0.58
N PRO A 57 -10.69 -2.86 0.39
CA PRO A 57 -10.68 -3.53 -0.90
C PRO A 57 -11.30 -2.64 -2.00
N ALA A 58 -10.68 -2.61 -3.18
CA ALA A 58 -11.09 -1.73 -4.27
C ALA A 58 -12.51 -2.02 -4.82
N SER A 59 -13.00 -3.26 -4.63
CA SER A 59 -14.31 -3.72 -5.07
C SER A 59 -15.42 -3.55 -4.04
N SER A 60 -15.08 -3.10 -2.80
CA SER A 60 -16.03 -3.04 -1.70
C SER A 60 -16.88 -1.77 -1.71
N SER A 61 -18.16 -1.91 -1.30
CA SER A 61 -19.00 -0.79 -0.86
C SER A 61 -18.55 -0.36 0.54
N GLY A 62 -17.51 0.52 0.60
CA GLY A 62 -16.88 0.90 1.85
C GLY A 62 -17.71 1.85 2.69
N ILE A 63 -17.76 1.64 4.02
CA ILE A 63 -18.23 2.62 4.98
C ILE A 63 -17.07 3.01 5.92
N ILE A 64 -16.80 4.29 6.01
CA ILE A 64 -15.81 4.85 6.93
C ILE A 64 -16.53 5.25 8.21
N VAL A 65 -16.05 4.76 9.35
CA VAL A 65 -16.52 5.12 10.69
C VAL A 65 -15.38 5.93 11.32
N LEU A 66 -15.56 7.25 11.40
CA LEU A 66 -14.52 8.19 11.81
C LEU A 66 -14.82 8.74 13.22
N ASP A 67 -13.85 8.57 14.07
CA ASP A 67 -13.84 9.15 15.41
C ASP A 67 -13.61 10.66 15.34
N VAL A 68 -14.49 11.41 16.00
CA VAL A 68 -14.42 12.86 16.15
C VAL A 68 -14.61 13.29 17.63
N SER A 69 -14.30 12.38 18.56
CA SER A 69 -14.36 12.63 19.99
C SER A 69 -13.40 13.74 20.44
N ALA A 70 -13.64 14.31 21.60
CA ALA A 70 -12.85 15.41 22.13
C ALA A 70 -11.47 14.99 22.68
N SER A 71 -11.21 13.69 22.85
CA SER A 71 -9.93 13.12 23.29
C SER A 71 -8.81 13.26 22.24
N ILE A 72 -9.18 13.60 20.98
CA ILE A 72 -8.28 13.65 19.85
C ILE A 72 -7.22 14.73 19.99
N SER A 73 -5.95 14.35 20.12
CA SER A 73 -4.80 15.24 20.18
C SER A 73 -4.49 15.86 18.81
N SER A 74 -3.69 16.94 18.78
CA SER A 74 -3.26 17.56 17.52
C SER A 74 -2.51 16.60 16.60
N ASP A 75 -1.77 15.64 17.16
CA ASP A 75 -1.07 14.59 16.40
C ASP A 75 -2.07 13.61 15.77
N THR A 76 -3.12 13.25 16.50
CA THR A 76 -4.21 12.42 16.01
C THR A 76 -4.97 13.11 14.86
N TYR A 77 -5.22 14.43 14.96
CA TYR A 77 -5.80 15.21 13.86
C TYR A 77 -4.98 15.11 12.56
N ALA A 78 -3.65 15.24 12.66
CA ALA A 78 -2.78 15.12 11.50
C ALA A 78 -2.83 13.70 10.88
N ARG A 79 -3.00 12.66 11.70
CA ARG A 79 -3.17 11.27 11.24
C ARG A 79 -4.52 11.03 10.58
N ILE A 80 -5.59 11.67 11.08
CA ILE A 80 -6.91 11.67 10.42
C ILE A 80 -6.79 12.31 9.03
N ASP A 81 -6.18 13.51 8.93
CA ASP A 81 -6.01 14.21 7.65
C ASP A 81 -5.24 13.37 6.65
N ALA A 82 -4.11 12.77 7.06
CA ALA A 82 -3.32 11.86 6.22
C ALA A 82 -4.13 10.62 5.79
N THR A 83 -4.99 10.09 6.66
CA THR A 83 -5.87 8.94 6.35
C THR A 83 -6.94 9.31 5.34
N LEU A 84 -7.61 10.46 5.53
CA LEU A 84 -8.59 10.99 4.58
C LEU A 84 -7.95 11.28 3.22
N GLU A 85 -6.75 11.83 3.17
CA GLU A 85 -6.01 12.06 1.93
C GLU A 85 -5.72 10.75 1.18
N ARG A 86 -5.35 9.69 1.90
CA ARG A 86 -5.17 8.35 1.29
C ARG A 86 -6.47 7.82 0.70
N LEU A 87 -7.59 7.98 1.39
CA LEU A 87 -8.91 7.58 0.91
C LEU A 87 -9.33 8.39 -0.32
N VAL A 88 -9.11 9.70 -0.34
CA VAL A 88 -9.37 10.54 -1.52
C VAL A 88 -8.53 10.12 -2.71
N ARG A 89 -7.25 9.77 -2.48
CA ARG A 89 -6.35 9.31 -3.55
C ARG A 89 -6.71 7.92 -4.10
N SER A 90 -7.36 7.09 -3.33
CA SER A 90 -7.79 5.75 -3.78
C SER A 90 -8.84 5.80 -4.88
N LYS A 91 -9.51 6.96 -5.10
CA LYS A 91 -10.59 7.16 -6.08
C LYS A 91 -11.79 6.21 -5.90
N GLY A 92 -11.93 5.63 -4.71
CA GLY A 92 -13.07 4.77 -4.34
C GLY A 92 -14.37 5.57 -4.14
N SER A 93 -15.38 4.86 -3.66
CA SER A 93 -16.65 5.45 -3.20
C SER A 93 -16.96 4.92 -1.80
N TYR A 94 -17.36 5.82 -0.90
CA TYR A 94 -17.49 5.49 0.53
C TYR A 94 -18.73 6.12 1.12
N GLY A 95 -19.33 5.46 2.14
CA GLY A 95 -20.16 6.14 3.13
C GLY A 95 -19.27 6.71 4.23
N LEU A 96 -19.75 7.71 4.94
CA LEU A 96 -19.06 8.27 6.10
C LEU A 96 -20.03 8.37 7.28
N ILE A 97 -19.63 7.78 8.38
CA ILE A 97 -20.27 7.90 9.69
C ILE A 97 -19.29 8.60 10.62
N LEU A 98 -19.73 9.65 11.29
CA LEU A 98 -18.99 10.31 12.34
C LEU A 98 -19.53 9.87 13.69
N PHE A 99 -18.65 9.61 14.64
CA PHE A 99 -19.06 9.20 15.99
C PHE A 99 -18.20 9.83 17.09
N SER A 100 -18.79 9.92 18.27
CA SER A 100 -18.19 10.23 19.55
C SER A 100 -18.96 9.44 20.61
N ASP A 101 -19.76 10.08 21.48
CA ASP A 101 -20.73 9.44 22.40
C ASP A 101 -21.96 8.89 21.65
N THR A 102 -22.29 9.42 20.49
CA THR A 102 -23.32 8.99 19.56
C THR A 102 -22.75 8.92 18.14
N ALA A 103 -23.53 8.45 17.15
CA ALA A 103 -23.10 8.36 15.78
C ALA A 103 -24.17 8.86 14.80
N TYR A 104 -23.73 9.46 13.68
CA TYR A 104 -24.63 9.84 12.58
C TYR A 104 -23.95 9.67 11.22
N GLN A 105 -24.76 9.46 10.19
CA GLN A 105 -24.30 9.36 8.81
C GLN A 105 -24.07 10.76 8.23
N ALA A 106 -22.79 11.08 7.94
CA ALA A 106 -22.40 12.34 7.31
C ALA A 106 -22.47 12.25 5.78
N LEU A 107 -22.10 11.11 5.19
CA LEU A 107 -22.19 10.85 3.75
C LEU A 107 -22.82 9.47 3.50
N PRO A 108 -23.77 9.38 2.54
CA PRO A 108 -24.37 8.09 2.20
C PRO A 108 -23.35 7.14 1.55
N PRO A 109 -23.55 5.80 1.64
CA PRO A 109 -22.74 4.85 0.91
C PRO A 109 -22.70 5.13 -0.59
N ASN A 110 -21.61 4.74 -1.23
CA ASN A 110 -21.32 5.00 -2.65
C ASN A 110 -21.08 6.48 -3.01
N THR A 111 -20.82 7.35 -2.02
CA THR A 111 -20.37 8.73 -2.27
C THR A 111 -18.93 8.71 -2.79
N PRO A 112 -18.62 9.40 -3.91
CA PRO A 112 -17.25 9.47 -4.42
C PRO A 112 -16.26 9.99 -3.39
N ALA A 113 -15.08 9.39 -3.28
CA ALA A 113 -14.05 9.74 -2.27
C ALA A 113 -13.65 11.22 -2.29
N ARG A 114 -13.76 11.90 -3.43
CA ARG A 114 -13.48 13.35 -3.53
C ARG A 114 -14.34 14.20 -2.60
N GLU A 115 -15.52 13.70 -2.21
CA GLU A 115 -16.43 14.40 -1.29
C GLU A 115 -15.91 14.39 0.17
N LEU A 116 -14.86 13.63 0.46
CA LEU A 116 -14.13 13.70 1.73
C LEU A 116 -13.21 14.91 1.83
N ARG A 117 -12.80 15.53 0.69
CA ARG A 117 -11.88 16.69 0.67
C ARG A 117 -12.36 17.88 1.50
N PRO A 118 -13.64 18.31 1.43
CA PRO A 118 -14.11 19.41 2.24
C PRO A 118 -13.97 19.19 3.74
N LEU A 119 -13.92 17.92 4.18
CA LEU A 119 -13.80 17.56 5.59
C LEU A 119 -12.35 17.72 6.09
N GLN A 120 -11.34 17.58 5.24
CA GLN A 120 -9.93 17.69 5.61
C GLN A 120 -9.60 19.02 6.29
N ARG A 121 -10.26 20.12 5.91
CA ARG A 121 -10.09 21.44 6.53
C ARG A 121 -10.35 21.45 8.04
N PHE A 122 -11.15 20.51 8.54
CA PHE A 122 -11.48 20.38 9.97
C PHE A 122 -10.46 19.54 10.74
N PHE A 123 -9.50 18.92 10.04
CA PHE A 123 -8.42 18.14 10.62
C PHE A 123 -7.04 18.72 10.32
N ALA A 124 -6.96 19.77 9.49
CA ALA A 124 -5.70 20.45 9.17
C ALA A 124 -5.20 21.28 10.36
N VAL A 125 -4.22 20.76 11.09
CA VAL A 125 -3.62 21.42 12.26
C VAL A 125 -2.82 22.64 11.81
N LYS A 126 -3.15 23.81 12.32
CA LYS A 126 -2.40 25.05 12.08
C LYS A 126 -1.14 25.08 12.96
N GLY A 127 -0.04 25.60 12.40
CA GLY A 127 1.22 25.71 13.10
C GLY A 127 2.02 24.41 13.21
N ALA A 128 1.54 23.28 12.69
CA ALA A 128 2.31 22.05 12.64
C ALA A 128 3.60 22.24 11.82
N GLY A 129 4.75 22.00 12.46
CA GLY A 129 6.07 22.17 11.83
C GLY A 129 6.66 23.59 11.84
N SER A 130 5.99 24.59 12.40
CA SER A 130 6.53 25.93 12.57
C SER A 130 7.28 26.04 13.91
N PRO A 131 8.59 26.42 13.92
CA PRO A 131 9.34 26.58 15.17
C PRO A 131 8.67 27.61 16.10
N GLY A 132 8.32 27.18 17.32
CA GLY A 132 7.72 28.04 18.34
C GLY A 132 6.21 28.27 18.25
N ALA A 133 5.52 27.75 17.22
CA ALA A 133 4.07 27.79 17.19
C ALA A 133 3.47 26.59 17.95
N LEU A 134 2.47 26.85 18.80
CA LEU A 134 1.68 25.78 19.39
C LEU A 134 0.71 25.23 18.34
N PRO A 135 0.63 23.91 18.14
CA PRO A 135 -0.34 23.31 17.25
C PRO A 135 -1.76 23.66 17.68
N GLU A 136 -2.54 24.28 16.81
CA GLU A 136 -3.93 24.60 17.07
C GLU A 136 -4.82 23.71 16.19
N ALA A 137 -5.65 22.87 16.83
CA ALA A 137 -6.66 22.09 16.15
C ALA A 137 -7.78 23.03 15.66
N PRO A 138 -8.23 22.88 14.41
CA PRO A 138 -9.32 23.70 13.89
C PRO A 138 -10.63 23.36 14.63
N ARG A 139 -11.48 24.38 14.84
CA ARG A 139 -12.84 24.13 15.32
C ARG A 139 -13.61 23.33 14.27
N SER A 140 -14.21 22.23 14.71
CA SER A 140 -15.05 21.38 13.86
C SER A 140 -16.53 21.65 14.15
N PRO A 141 -17.42 21.50 13.16
CA PRO A 141 -18.84 21.73 13.35
C PRO A 141 -19.52 20.73 14.30
N TRP A 142 -18.85 19.63 14.59
CA TRP A 142 -19.35 18.58 15.49
C TRP A 142 -18.85 18.72 16.92
N THR A 143 -17.90 19.61 17.22
CA THR A 143 -17.40 19.83 18.61
C THR A 143 -18.52 20.15 19.58
N ASP A 144 -19.52 20.94 19.14
CA ASP A 144 -20.66 21.35 19.96
C ASP A 144 -21.87 20.39 19.80
N SER A 145 -21.77 19.39 18.93
CA SER A 145 -22.88 18.47 18.60
C SER A 145 -22.86 17.16 19.39
N PHE A 146 -21.72 16.83 19.97
CA PHE A 146 -21.53 15.63 20.79
C PHE A 146 -21.44 15.97 22.27
N GLY A 147 -21.95 15.08 23.14
CA GLY A 147 -21.96 15.26 24.59
C GLY A 147 -20.62 14.99 25.28
N GLY A 148 -19.62 14.54 24.51
CA GLY A 148 -18.32 14.10 25.02
C GLY A 148 -18.27 12.60 25.31
N GLY A 149 -17.03 12.04 25.36
CA GLY A 149 -16.80 10.60 25.46
C GLY A 149 -16.67 9.93 24.09
N THR A 150 -16.25 8.68 24.11
CA THR A 150 -16.04 7.86 22.91
C THR A 150 -16.81 6.55 23.06
N ARG A 151 -17.68 6.22 22.10
CA ARG A 151 -18.41 4.96 22.05
C ARG A 151 -18.29 4.36 20.67
N ILE A 152 -17.27 3.55 20.48
CA ILE A 152 -16.95 2.88 19.20
C ILE A 152 -18.12 2.02 18.75
N SER A 153 -18.84 1.37 19.69
CA SER A 153 -20.00 0.51 19.38
C SER A 153 -21.10 1.24 18.63
N THR A 154 -21.31 2.54 18.89
CA THR A 154 -22.39 3.32 18.24
C THR A 154 -22.09 3.52 16.75
N GLY A 155 -20.85 3.90 16.44
CA GLY A 155 -20.41 4.06 15.04
C GLY A 155 -20.47 2.77 14.26
N LEU A 156 -19.93 1.68 14.81
CA LEU A 156 -19.93 0.38 14.20
C LEU A 156 -21.35 -0.21 14.03
N SER A 157 -22.24 -0.04 15.03
CA SER A 157 -23.62 -0.48 14.93
C SER A 157 -24.36 0.22 13.80
N LEU A 158 -24.25 1.55 13.73
CA LEU A 158 -24.87 2.34 12.67
C LEU A 158 -24.36 1.90 11.28
N ALA A 159 -23.06 1.63 11.13
CA ALA A 159 -22.52 1.14 9.86
C ALA A 159 -23.11 -0.22 9.44
N LEU A 160 -23.26 -1.14 10.40
CA LEU A 160 -23.84 -2.43 10.14
C LEU A 160 -25.34 -2.33 9.78
N ASP A 161 -26.07 -1.42 10.41
CA ASP A 161 -27.48 -1.16 10.12
C ASP A 161 -27.66 -0.53 8.73
N GLU A 162 -26.79 0.43 8.33
CA GLU A 162 -26.77 0.99 6.97
C GLU A 162 -26.50 -0.07 5.91
N ILE A 163 -25.53 -0.98 6.15
CA ILE A 163 -25.23 -2.09 5.26
C ILE A 163 -26.46 -2.98 5.04
N ARG A 164 -27.16 -3.33 6.12
CA ARG A 164 -28.36 -4.18 6.08
C ARG A 164 -29.54 -3.47 5.42
N ALA A 165 -29.82 -2.23 5.82
CA ALA A 165 -30.93 -1.44 5.30
C ALA A 165 -30.81 -1.20 3.78
N ARG A 166 -29.60 -0.95 3.30
CA ARG A 166 -29.34 -0.68 1.88
C ARG A 166 -28.94 -1.91 1.08
N LYS A 167 -28.80 -3.06 1.72
CA LYS A 167 -28.39 -4.33 1.09
C LYS A 167 -27.12 -4.16 0.25
N LEU A 168 -26.08 -3.53 0.84
CA LEU A 168 -24.84 -3.25 0.13
C LEU A 168 -24.18 -4.55 -0.33
N VAL A 169 -23.64 -4.53 -1.55
CA VAL A 169 -22.91 -5.67 -2.13
C VAL A 169 -21.44 -5.55 -1.75
N ASP A 170 -20.84 -6.66 -1.33
CA ASP A 170 -19.45 -6.73 -0.87
C ASP A 170 -19.07 -5.59 0.11
N PRO A 171 -19.85 -5.41 1.21
CA PRO A 171 -19.58 -4.31 2.13
C PRO A 171 -18.29 -4.53 2.90
N ALA A 172 -17.57 -3.44 3.19
CA ALA A 172 -16.45 -3.43 4.12
C ALA A 172 -16.50 -2.16 4.97
N VAL A 173 -16.08 -2.24 6.23
CA VAL A 173 -16.08 -1.10 7.15
C VAL A 173 -14.65 -0.76 7.54
N LEU A 174 -14.34 0.54 7.54
CA LEU A 174 -13.08 1.10 8.01
C LEU A 174 -13.35 1.95 9.26
N LEU A 175 -12.93 1.46 10.41
CA LEU A 175 -12.88 2.26 11.64
C LEU A 175 -11.57 3.06 11.66
N VAL A 176 -11.69 4.37 11.91
CA VAL A 176 -10.57 5.30 12.07
C VAL A 176 -10.72 5.97 13.41
N SER A 177 -9.93 5.58 14.43
CA SER A 177 -10.06 5.99 15.81
C SER A 177 -8.72 5.87 16.55
N ASP A 178 -8.51 6.63 17.62
CA ASP A 178 -7.42 6.43 18.59
C ASP A 178 -7.66 5.24 19.52
N LEU A 179 -8.87 4.67 19.48
CA LEU A 179 -9.33 3.51 20.24
C LEU A 179 -9.47 3.78 21.77
N ASP A 180 -9.40 5.05 22.20
CA ASP A 180 -9.68 5.44 23.58
C ASP A 180 -11.20 5.42 23.83
N ASP A 181 -11.71 4.21 24.09
CA ASP A 181 -13.15 3.92 24.21
C ASP A 181 -13.63 4.04 25.67
N ASP A 182 -14.88 4.45 25.86
CA ASP A 182 -15.50 4.45 27.19
C ASP A 182 -15.47 3.01 27.76
N SER A 183 -14.97 2.88 28.98
CA SER A 183 -14.88 1.58 29.68
C SER A 183 -16.24 0.85 29.76
N GLY A 184 -17.34 1.57 29.78
CA GLY A 184 -18.71 1.01 29.71
C GLY A 184 -19.12 0.52 28.32
N ASP A 185 -18.34 0.77 27.28
CA ASP A 185 -18.66 0.39 25.90
C ASP A 185 -17.97 -0.93 25.44
N VAL A 186 -16.95 -1.39 26.13
CA VAL A 186 -16.12 -2.55 25.76
C VAL A 186 -16.94 -3.82 25.45
N ASP A 187 -17.95 -4.11 26.28
CA ASP A 187 -18.84 -5.26 26.07
C ASP A 187 -19.68 -5.09 24.81
N ARG A 188 -20.15 -3.88 24.51
CA ARG A 188 -20.92 -3.57 23.32
C ARG A 188 -20.06 -3.66 22.07
N VAL A 189 -18.84 -3.13 22.09
CA VAL A 189 -17.86 -3.27 20.98
C VAL A 189 -17.62 -4.74 20.68
N SER A 190 -17.47 -5.57 21.72
CA SER A 190 -17.27 -7.01 21.56
C SER A 190 -18.49 -7.68 20.89
N GLN A 191 -19.71 -7.30 21.29
CA GLN A 191 -20.96 -7.81 20.70
C GLN A 191 -21.10 -7.39 19.23
N VAL A 192 -20.78 -6.14 18.90
CA VAL A 192 -20.82 -5.61 17.54
C VAL A 192 -19.77 -6.31 16.67
N ALA A 193 -18.57 -6.55 17.15
CA ALA A 193 -17.54 -7.31 16.43
C ALA A 193 -17.99 -8.75 16.09
N ILE A 194 -18.71 -9.40 17.01
CA ILE A 194 -19.34 -10.69 16.75
C ILE A 194 -20.41 -10.58 15.65
N ALA A 195 -21.20 -9.51 15.66
CA ALA A 195 -22.23 -9.26 14.64
C ALA A 195 -21.63 -9.05 13.26
N TYR A 196 -20.50 -8.34 13.13
CA TYR A 196 -19.73 -8.19 11.90
C TYR A 196 -19.25 -9.54 11.34
N ARG A 197 -18.67 -10.38 12.20
CA ARG A 197 -18.26 -11.74 11.79
C ARG A 197 -19.41 -12.59 11.31
N ARG A 198 -20.53 -12.57 12.03
CA ARG A 198 -21.76 -13.31 11.64
C ARG A 198 -22.36 -12.81 10.33
N ALA A 199 -22.27 -11.52 10.08
CA ALA A 199 -22.73 -10.90 8.83
C ALA A 199 -21.74 -11.09 7.66
N GLY A 200 -20.51 -11.60 7.91
CA GLY A 200 -19.47 -11.72 6.90
C GLY A 200 -18.93 -10.36 6.41
N VAL A 201 -19.10 -9.30 7.21
CA VAL A 201 -18.67 -7.94 6.85
C VAL A 201 -17.24 -7.72 7.39
N PRO A 202 -16.22 -7.53 6.53
CA PRO A 202 -14.87 -7.23 6.97
C PRO A 202 -14.78 -5.90 7.73
N LEU A 203 -14.10 -5.92 8.88
CA LEU A 203 -13.82 -4.73 9.68
C LEU A 203 -12.33 -4.41 9.64
N HIS A 204 -11.97 -3.36 8.94
CA HIS A 204 -10.62 -2.81 8.89
C HIS A 204 -10.51 -1.69 9.91
N VAL A 205 -9.37 -1.59 10.59
CA VAL A 205 -9.13 -0.58 11.63
C VAL A 205 -7.83 0.17 11.35
N VAL A 206 -7.91 1.48 11.41
CA VAL A 206 -6.76 2.39 11.44
C VAL A 206 -6.67 3.00 12.83
N GLY A 207 -5.69 2.54 13.61
CA GLY A 207 -5.40 3.10 14.93
C GLY A 207 -4.63 4.41 14.81
N LEU A 208 -5.23 5.49 15.32
CA LEU A 208 -4.68 6.85 15.35
C LEU A 208 -3.92 7.04 16.65
N ASN A 209 -2.65 6.66 16.72
CA ASN A 209 -1.87 6.76 17.97
C ASN A 209 -2.46 5.96 19.15
N ALA A 210 -3.12 4.84 18.85
CA ALA A 210 -3.79 4.00 19.82
C ALA A 210 -2.82 3.42 20.86
N ASP A 211 -3.28 3.32 22.11
CA ASP A 211 -2.54 2.63 23.16
C ASP A 211 -2.23 1.17 22.76
N PRO A 212 -1.06 0.63 23.12
CA PRO A 212 -0.71 -0.75 22.78
C PRO A 212 -1.69 -1.81 23.29
N GLN A 213 -2.36 -1.58 24.45
CA GLN A 213 -3.33 -2.52 25.00
C GLN A 213 -4.62 -2.52 24.16
N ASP A 214 -5.14 -1.34 23.82
CA ASP A 214 -6.34 -1.17 23.00
C ASP A 214 -6.11 -1.68 21.58
N ALA A 215 -4.96 -1.36 21.00
CA ALA A 215 -4.55 -1.91 19.72
C ALA A 215 -4.50 -3.44 19.73
N ALA A 216 -3.92 -4.06 20.78
CA ALA A 216 -3.86 -5.52 20.92
C ALA A 216 -5.24 -6.14 21.14
N PHE A 217 -6.15 -5.46 21.84
CA PHE A 217 -7.54 -5.90 21.98
C PHE A 217 -8.25 -5.91 20.63
N VAL A 218 -8.20 -4.80 19.90
CA VAL A 218 -8.84 -4.67 18.59
C VAL A 218 -8.25 -5.64 17.57
N GLN A 219 -6.92 -5.81 17.53
CA GLN A 219 -6.28 -6.79 16.64
C GLN A 219 -6.84 -8.21 16.81
N ARG A 220 -7.12 -8.62 18.05
CA ARG A 220 -7.65 -9.97 18.32
C ARG A 220 -9.04 -10.18 17.73
N PHE A 221 -9.90 -9.17 17.74
CA PHE A 221 -11.24 -9.37 17.23
C PHE A 221 -11.43 -9.05 15.75
N VAL A 222 -10.54 -8.27 15.12
CA VAL A 222 -10.52 -8.16 13.65
C VAL A 222 -9.77 -9.32 12.98
N ALA A 223 -9.01 -10.11 13.74
CA ALA A 223 -8.29 -11.27 13.20
C ALA A 223 -9.23 -12.25 12.51
N GLY A 224 -8.92 -12.58 11.26
CA GLY A 224 -9.72 -13.51 10.42
C GLY A 224 -10.88 -12.88 9.65
N ASN A 225 -11.30 -11.63 9.96
CA ASN A 225 -12.37 -10.95 9.22
C ASN A 225 -12.08 -9.46 9.01
N GLY A 226 -10.84 -9.08 8.85
CA GLY A 226 -10.44 -7.69 8.66
C GLY A 226 -8.94 -7.49 8.82
N SER A 227 -8.54 -6.25 9.09
CA SER A 227 -7.13 -5.89 9.31
C SER A 227 -7.01 -4.76 10.31
N PHE A 228 -5.85 -4.68 10.96
CA PHE A 228 -5.46 -3.55 11.78
C PHE A 228 -4.21 -2.89 11.19
N THR A 229 -4.24 -1.58 11.06
CA THR A 229 -3.11 -0.78 10.56
C THR A 229 -2.92 0.42 11.48
N ARG A 230 -1.69 0.76 11.83
CA ARG A 230 -1.41 2.02 12.52
C ARG A 230 -1.34 3.15 11.52
N ALA A 231 -1.97 4.28 11.82
CA ALA A 231 -1.81 5.49 11.02
C ALA A 231 -0.38 6.00 11.17
N THR A 232 0.28 6.26 10.04
CA THR A 232 1.63 6.83 10.00
C THR A 232 1.57 8.22 9.39
N LEU A 233 2.32 9.16 9.96
CA LEU A 233 2.55 10.46 9.31
C LEU A 233 3.49 10.30 8.11
N PRO A 234 3.39 11.16 7.08
CA PRO A 234 4.27 11.09 5.92
C PRO A 234 5.78 11.13 6.26
N SER A 235 6.15 11.82 7.33
CA SER A 235 7.52 11.86 7.87
C SER A 235 7.97 10.53 8.48
N GLU A 236 7.08 9.73 9.03
CA GLU A 236 7.38 8.43 9.64
C GLU A 236 7.53 7.32 8.59
N SER A 237 6.84 7.45 7.46
CA SER A 237 6.91 6.47 6.37
C SER A 237 8.26 6.45 5.64
N SER A 238 9.05 7.52 5.75
CA SER A 238 10.37 7.61 5.13
C SER A 238 11.43 6.72 5.79
N GLY A 239 11.20 6.26 7.03
CA GLY A 239 12.12 5.37 7.77
C GLY A 239 11.91 3.87 7.49
N SER A 240 10.78 3.46 6.94
CA SER A 240 10.42 2.03 6.74
C SER A 240 10.75 1.49 5.34
N ALA A 241 11.30 2.31 4.46
CA ALA A 241 11.61 1.92 3.07
C ALA A 241 12.88 1.05 2.93
N THR A 242 13.57 0.74 4.04
CA THR A 242 14.85 -0.01 4.01
C THR A 242 14.68 -1.49 3.63
N GLY A 243 13.49 -2.07 3.80
CA GLY A 243 13.25 -3.49 3.50
C GLY A 243 13.08 -3.81 2.02
N THR A 244 12.51 -2.89 1.23
CA THR A 244 12.24 -3.11 -0.21
C THR A 244 13.45 -2.81 -1.09
N VAL A 245 14.37 -1.96 -0.64
CA VAL A 245 15.61 -1.65 -1.38
C VAL A 245 16.57 -2.85 -1.33
N SER A 246 16.62 -3.57 -0.21
CA SER A 246 17.46 -4.77 -0.06
C SER A 246 17.05 -5.86 -1.06
N THR A 247 15.75 -6.20 -1.14
CA THR A 247 15.28 -7.24 -2.07
C THR A 247 15.48 -6.88 -3.55
N ALA A 248 15.36 -5.59 -3.91
CA ALA A 248 15.59 -5.15 -5.29
C ALA A 248 17.09 -5.20 -5.65
N LEU A 249 17.99 -4.87 -4.72
CA LEU A 249 19.43 -4.99 -4.90
C LEU A 249 19.87 -6.46 -4.98
N ASP A 250 19.26 -7.35 -4.18
CA ASP A 250 19.55 -8.77 -4.20
C ASP A 250 19.11 -9.41 -5.55
N VAL A 251 17.94 -9.07 -6.06
CA VAL A 251 17.47 -9.52 -7.38
C VAL A 251 18.36 -8.98 -8.50
N LEU A 252 18.80 -7.72 -8.41
CA LEU A 252 19.76 -7.15 -9.37
C LEU A 252 21.09 -7.89 -9.34
N ALA A 253 21.62 -8.18 -8.15
CA ALA A 253 22.88 -8.89 -7.99
C ALA A 253 22.81 -10.29 -8.60
N VAL A 254 21.70 -11.01 -8.41
CA VAL A 254 21.47 -12.33 -9.00
C VAL A 254 21.36 -12.24 -10.53
N LEU A 255 20.65 -11.25 -11.08
CA LEU A 255 20.55 -11.07 -12.54
C LEU A 255 21.88 -10.70 -13.18
N VAL A 256 22.69 -9.83 -12.54
CA VAL A 256 24.02 -9.45 -13.02
C VAL A 256 24.96 -10.65 -12.95
N ALA A 257 24.93 -11.43 -11.88
CA ALA A 257 25.71 -12.66 -11.74
C ALA A 257 25.33 -13.71 -12.79
N ALA A 258 24.03 -13.91 -13.07
CA ALA A 258 23.56 -14.81 -14.11
C ALA A 258 23.99 -14.39 -15.52
N LEU A 259 23.94 -13.08 -15.82
CA LEU A 259 24.40 -12.53 -17.10
C LEU A 259 25.92 -12.67 -17.27
N LEU A 260 26.71 -12.42 -16.21
CA LEU A 260 28.16 -12.64 -16.23
C LEU A 260 28.51 -14.11 -16.40
N ALA A 261 27.81 -15.02 -15.74
CA ALA A 261 28.00 -16.45 -15.90
C ALA A 261 27.67 -16.91 -17.33
N ALA A 262 26.56 -16.46 -17.91
CA ALA A 262 26.19 -16.74 -19.29
C ALA A 262 27.20 -16.18 -20.30
N PHE A 263 27.76 -15.00 -20.03
CA PHE A 263 28.81 -14.40 -20.85
C PHE A 263 30.12 -15.19 -20.77
N LEU A 264 30.53 -15.61 -19.56
CA LEU A 264 31.74 -16.41 -19.34
C LEU A 264 31.63 -17.81 -19.96
N LEU A 265 30.48 -18.48 -19.80
CA LEU A 265 30.23 -19.80 -20.41
C LEU A 265 30.13 -19.74 -21.93
N GLY A 266 29.64 -18.63 -22.51
CA GLY A 266 29.60 -18.39 -23.95
C GLY A 266 30.95 -17.95 -24.56
N SER A 267 31.94 -17.62 -23.74
CA SER A 267 33.27 -17.16 -24.19
C SER A 267 34.34 -18.24 -24.20
N GLU A 268 34.03 -19.49 -23.82
CA GLU A 268 35.01 -20.57 -23.91
C GLU A 268 35.42 -20.78 -25.38
N PRO A 269 36.72 -20.64 -25.74
CA PRO A 269 37.19 -21.00 -27.07
C PRO A 269 37.07 -22.52 -27.22
N LEU A 270 36.32 -22.97 -28.22
CA LEU A 270 36.36 -24.36 -28.70
C LEU A 270 37.81 -24.74 -28.93
N ARG A 271 38.44 -25.36 -27.95
CA ARG A 271 39.74 -26.03 -28.15
C ARG A 271 39.50 -27.26 -29.03
N TRP A 272 39.67 -27.09 -30.31
CA TRP A 272 39.79 -28.23 -31.22
C TRP A 272 41.01 -29.03 -30.78
N ARG A 273 40.75 -30.17 -30.17
CA ARG A 273 41.77 -31.17 -29.88
C ARG A 273 42.16 -31.79 -31.23
N THR A 274 43.29 -31.31 -31.82
CA THR A 274 44.00 -32.03 -32.89
C THR A 274 44.55 -33.32 -32.28
N ARG A 275 44.08 -34.47 -32.73
CA ARG A 275 44.77 -35.74 -32.74
C ARG A 275 45.16 -36.09 -34.15
#